data_87c5c4e8ed348b0397db8ad0d436d5fe
#
_entry.id   87c5c4e8ed348b0397db8ad0d436d5fe
#
_cell.length_a   1.000
_cell.length_b   1.000
_cell.length_c   1.000
_cell.angle_alpha   90.00
_cell.angle_beta   90.00
_cell.angle_gamma   90.00
#
_symmetry.space_group_name_H-M   'P 1'
#
loop_
_entity.id
_entity.type
_entity.pdbx_description
1 polymer ?
#
loop_
_entity_poly.entity_id
_entity_poly.type
_entity_poly.pdbx_seq_one_letter_code
_entity_poly.pdbx_strand_id
1 'polypeptide(L)'
;MKRMISCIMALLLLTGCAAIGNSSNINFYYPRAEFEYNSPDGAIDSEVRDHSGNTSTFSLLSLYLNGPLEVKFSNPFPADVKLLSVYTVDDTLYITLSDEFASLSGSSLILACACIGRTGMELSGAKEAKIQCSNLLLDGKSEIVVNDSTVIYSDEQTEAQSEVN
;
A
#
# COMPACT_ATOMS: atom_id res chain seq x y z
N MET A 1 -53.16 -0.48 -34.64
CA MET A 1 -52.20 0.50 -34.10
C MET A 1 -52.00 0.41 -32.55
N LYS A 2 -53.01 0.10 -31.75
CA LYS A 2 -52.82 0.00 -30.26
C LYS A 2 -51.96 -1.19 -29.77
N ARG A 3 -51.83 -2.27 -30.53
CA ARG A 3 -51.06 -3.46 -30.15
C ARG A 3 -49.54 -3.36 -30.48
N MET A 4 -49.15 -2.52 -31.39
CA MET A 4 -47.72 -2.28 -31.72
C MET A 4 -47.03 -1.34 -30.73
N ILE A 5 -47.77 -0.41 -30.12
CA ILE A 5 -47.23 0.53 -29.13
C ILE A 5 -46.86 -0.20 -27.82
N SER A 6 -47.63 -1.25 -27.46
CA SER A 6 -47.36 -2.07 -26.25
C SER A 6 -46.09 -2.87 -26.32
N CYS A 7 -45.69 -3.35 -27.50
CA CYS A 7 -44.43 -4.09 -27.63
C CYS A 7 -43.17 -3.22 -27.60
N ILE A 8 -43.27 -1.97 -28.06
CA ILE A 8 -42.15 -1.02 -28.03
C ILE A 8 -41.88 -0.55 -26.61
N MET A 9 -42.91 -0.43 -25.77
CA MET A 9 -42.75 -0.03 -24.37
C MET A 9 -42.15 -1.15 -23.48
N ALA A 10 -42.34 -2.42 -23.84
CA ALA A 10 -41.75 -3.57 -23.14
C ALA A 10 -40.25 -3.77 -23.48
N LEU A 11 -39.78 -3.26 -24.60
CA LEU A 11 -38.38 -3.40 -25.01
C LEU A 11 -37.46 -2.36 -24.38
N LEU A 12 -38.00 -1.28 -23.84
CA LEU A 12 -37.25 -0.19 -23.18
C LEU A 12 -36.91 -0.46 -21.71
N LEU A 13 -37.44 -1.53 -21.11
CA LEU A 13 -37.20 -1.88 -19.69
C LEU A 13 -36.07 -2.89 -19.48
N LEU A 14 -35.40 -3.32 -20.57
CA LEU A 14 -34.27 -4.26 -20.52
C LEU A 14 -32.89 -3.60 -20.65
N THR A 15 -32.80 -2.28 -20.57
CA THR A 15 -31.53 -1.63 -20.31
C THR A 15 -31.18 -1.85 -18.84
N GLY A 16 -30.76 -3.08 -18.52
CA GLY A 16 -30.17 -3.41 -17.25
C GLY A 16 -28.98 -2.47 -17.03
N CYS A 17 -29.03 -1.68 -15.93
CA CYS A 17 -27.83 -1.06 -15.38
C CYS A 17 -26.78 -2.14 -15.16
N ALA A 18 -25.87 -2.30 -16.13
CA ALA A 18 -24.56 -2.84 -15.82
C ALA A 18 -23.96 -1.84 -14.84
N ALA A 19 -24.01 -2.14 -13.55
CA ALA A 19 -23.20 -1.48 -12.57
C ALA A 19 -21.75 -1.72 -13.04
N ILE A 20 -21.17 -0.71 -13.67
CA ILE A 20 -19.73 -0.65 -13.92
C ILE A 20 -19.14 -0.51 -12.51
N GLY A 21 -18.83 -1.63 -11.88
CA GLY A 21 -18.02 -1.65 -10.68
C GLY A 21 -16.70 -1.00 -11.06
N ASN A 22 -16.43 0.20 -10.54
CA ASN A 22 -15.10 0.77 -10.60
C ASN A 22 -14.18 -0.17 -9.79
N SER A 23 -13.55 -1.12 -10.47
CA SER A 23 -12.38 -1.79 -9.91
C SER A 23 -11.23 -0.81 -10.02
N SER A 24 -10.68 -0.41 -8.90
CA SER A 24 -9.44 0.34 -8.84
C SER A 24 -8.29 -0.61 -8.51
N ASN A 25 -7.22 -0.55 -9.29
CA ASN A 25 -6.00 -1.26 -8.96
C ASN A 25 -5.33 -0.55 -7.78
N ILE A 26 -4.87 -1.33 -6.82
CA ILE A 26 -4.14 -0.86 -5.64
C ILE A 26 -2.75 -1.49 -5.67
N ASN A 27 -1.72 -0.66 -5.45
CA ASN A 27 -0.35 -1.14 -5.31
C ASN A 27 -0.03 -1.36 -3.84
N PHE A 28 0.35 -2.58 -3.50
CA PHE A 28 0.90 -2.97 -2.22
C PHE A 28 2.40 -3.21 -2.35
N TYR A 29 3.20 -2.43 -1.64
CA TYR A 29 4.65 -2.45 -1.74
C TYR A 29 5.26 -3.46 -0.78
N TYR A 30 6.00 -4.42 -1.31
CA TYR A 30 6.65 -5.48 -0.56
C TYR A 30 8.13 -5.62 -0.95
N PRO A 31 8.97 -6.17 -0.07
CA PRO A 31 10.32 -6.55 -0.45
C PRO A 31 10.28 -7.67 -1.48
N ARG A 32 11.20 -7.65 -2.44
CA ARG A 32 11.44 -8.79 -3.32
C ARG A 32 11.98 -9.97 -2.50
N ALA A 33 11.48 -11.18 -2.75
CA ALA A 33 11.93 -12.39 -2.05
C ALA A 33 13.39 -12.71 -2.36
N GLU A 34 13.81 -12.44 -3.60
CA GLU A 34 15.19 -12.56 -4.07
C GLU A 34 15.61 -11.19 -4.59
N PHE A 35 16.56 -10.55 -3.91
CA PHE A 35 17.17 -9.33 -4.38
C PHE A 35 18.66 -9.32 -4.07
N GLU A 36 19.48 -8.89 -5.02
CA GLU A 36 20.90 -8.66 -4.82
C GLU A 36 21.12 -7.23 -4.32
N TYR A 37 22.02 -7.09 -3.35
CA TYR A 37 22.45 -5.76 -2.88
C TYR A 37 23.06 -4.99 -4.06
N ASN A 38 22.57 -3.79 -4.36
CA ASN A 38 22.84 -2.99 -5.56
C ASN A 38 22.16 -3.51 -6.86
N SER A 39 21.11 -4.30 -6.74
CA SER A 39 20.28 -4.58 -7.91
C SER A 39 19.67 -3.28 -8.43
N PRO A 40 19.74 -3.04 -9.75
CA PRO A 40 19.07 -1.89 -10.34
C PRO A 40 17.56 -1.87 -10.10
N ASP A 41 16.94 -3.00 -9.91
CA ASP A 41 15.49 -3.10 -9.65
C ASP A 41 15.07 -2.77 -8.21
N GLY A 42 16.05 -2.44 -7.31
CA GLY A 42 15.79 -2.10 -5.91
C GLY A 42 15.25 -3.25 -5.07
N ALA A 43 15.10 -2.99 -3.77
CA ALA A 43 14.66 -3.98 -2.79
C ALA A 43 13.14 -4.09 -2.66
N ILE A 44 12.39 -3.05 -3.06
CA ILE A 44 10.95 -2.93 -2.89
C ILE A 44 10.29 -2.81 -4.26
N ASP A 45 9.19 -3.55 -4.46
CA ASP A 45 8.38 -3.49 -5.67
C ASP A 45 6.90 -3.59 -5.30
N SER A 46 6.00 -3.35 -6.24
CA SER A 46 4.56 -3.36 -6.00
C SER A 46 3.89 -4.64 -6.45
N GLU A 47 2.97 -5.12 -5.62
CA GLU A 47 1.98 -6.12 -5.97
C GLU A 47 0.66 -5.42 -6.28
N VAL A 48 0.18 -5.55 -7.51
CA VAL A 48 -1.10 -4.97 -7.93
C VAL A 48 -2.25 -5.88 -7.53
N ARG A 49 -3.21 -5.34 -6.79
CA ARG A 49 -4.44 -6.07 -6.42
C ARG A 49 -5.68 -5.32 -6.91
N ASP A 50 -6.59 -6.06 -7.51
CA ASP A 50 -7.90 -5.52 -7.87
C ASP A 50 -8.72 -5.30 -6.60
N HIS A 51 -9.30 -4.13 -6.48
CA HIS A 51 -10.21 -3.81 -5.39
C HIS A 51 -11.51 -3.20 -5.94
N SER A 52 -12.62 -3.77 -5.53
CA SER A 52 -13.96 -3.24 -5.86
C SER A 52 -14.61 -2.68 -4.61
N GLY A 53 -15.06 -1.43 -4.69
CA GLY A 53 -15.83 -0.78 -3.63
C GLY A 53 -15.08 0.32 -2.89
N ASN A 54 -15.82 1.00 -2.01
CA ASN A 54 -15.31 2.10 -1.18
C ASN A 54 -14.74 1.51 0.12
N THR A 55 -13.46 1.17 0.13
CA THR A 55 -12.80 0.56 1.30
C THR A 55 -11.88 1.59 1.96
N SER A 56 -11.93 1.66 3.29
CA SER A 56 -11.10 2.59 4.04
C SER A 56 -9.61 2.22 3.99
N THR A 57 -8.73 3.21 4.12
CA THR A 57 -7.28 3.02 4.26
C THR A 57 -6.95 2.03 5.39
N PHE A 58 -7.71 2.08 6.52
CA PHE A 58 -7.55 1.12 7.62
C PHE A 58 -7.79 -0.32 7.18
N SER A 59 -8.87 -0.59 6.45
CA SER A 59 -9.18 -1.94 5.98
C SER A 59 -8.16 -2.46 4.98
N LEU A 60 -7.69 -1.60 4.08
CA LEU A 60 -6.68 -1.95 3.08
C LEU A 60 -5.31 -2.22 3.72
N LEU A 61 -4.87 -1.38 4.66
CA LEU A 61 -3.62 -1.62 5.38
C LEU A 61 -3.71 -2.84 6.32
N SER A 62 -4.89 -3.11 6.91
CA SER A 62 -5.09 -4.34 7.68
C SER A 62 -4.98 -5.59 6.80
N LEU A 63 -5.51 -5.53 5.57
CA LEU A 63 -5.36 -6.61 4.58
C LEU A 63 -3.90 -6.76 4.14
N TYR A 64 -3.21 -5.63 3.92
CA TYR A 64 -1.82 -5.58 3.50
C TYR A 64 -0.88 -6.28 4.50
N LEU A 65 -1.12 -6.15 5.81
CA LEU A 65 -0.31 -6.80 6.86
C LEU A 65 -0.36 -8.34 6.82
N ASN A 66 -1.36 -8.94 6.16
CA ASN A 66 -1.39 -10.41 5.95
C ASN A 66 -0.30 -10.91 5.00
N GLY A 67 0.43 -10.00 4.34
CA GLY A 67 1.52 -10.32 3.44
C GLY A 67 1.12 -10.43 1.97
N PRO A 68 2.12 -10.66 1.09
CA PRO A 68 1.93 -10.74 -0.35
C PRO A 68 1.22 -12.03 -0.77
N LEU A 69 0.55 -11.98 -1.92
CA LEU A 69 -0.04 -13.13 -2.60
C LEU A 69 0.93 -13.75 -3.62
N GLU A 70 1.80 -12.91 -4.20
CA GLU A 70 2.77 -13.35 -5.19
C GLU A 70 4.07 -13.84 -4.53
N VAL A 71 4.55 -15.00 -4.97
CA VAL A 71 5.75 -15.67 -4.42
C VAL A 71 7.06 -14.92 -4.66
N LYS A 72 7.08 -13.94 -5.59
CA LYS A 72 8.24 -13.08 -5.84
C LYS A 72 8.49 -12.06 -4.73
N PHE A 73 7.56 -11.93 -3.78
CA PHE A 73 7.65 -11.02 -2.65
C PHE A 73 7.82 -11.75 -1.32
N SER A 74 8.38 -11.09 -0.35
CA SER A 74 8.46 -11.54 1.04
C SER A 74 7.61 -10.67 1.95
N ASN A 75 7.08 -11.26 3.02
CA ASN A 75 6.37 -10.49 4.05
C ASN A 75 7.39 -9.84 4.99
N PRO A 76 7.48 -8.49 5.06
CA PRO A 76 8.41 -7.81 5.95
C PRO A 76 7.92 -7.70 7.40
N PHE A 77 6.68 -8.14 7.68
CA PHE A 77 6.05 -7.95 8.97
C PHE A 77 6.19 -9.19 9.87
N PRO A 78 6.36 -8.99 11.18
CA PRO A 78 6.29 -10.09 12.15
C PRO A 78 4.91 -10.78 12.08
N ALA A 79 4.88 -12.04 12.48
CA ALA A 79 3.62 -12.74 12.72
C ALA A 79 2.77 -11.98 13.76
N ASP A 80 1.47 -12.00 13.57
CA ASP A 80 0.48 -11.43 14.50
C ASP A 80 0.50 -9.89 14.66
N VAL A 81 1.34 -9.16 13.92
CA VAL A 81 1.29 -7.68 13.92
C VAL A 81 -0.09 -7.20 13.45
N LYS A 82 -0.62 -6.18 14.12
CA LYS A 82 -1.94 -5.60 13.85
C LYS A 82 -1.84 -4.10 13.63
N LEU A 83 -2.69 -3.59 12.75
CA LEU A 83 -2.94 -2.16 12.64
C LEU A 83 -3.88 -1.74 13.77
N LEU A 84 -3.44 -0.81 14.62
CA LEU A 84 -4.23 -0.30 15.73
C LEU A 84 -4.98 0.97 15.34
N SER A 85 -4.31 1.88 14.61
CA SER A 85 -4.94 3.08 14.08
C SER A 85 -4.25 3.55 12.81
N VAL A 86 -5.03 4.24 11.96
CA VAL A 86 -4.52 5.00 10.82
C VAL A 86 -5.40 6.24 10.63
N TYR A 87 -4.76 7.39 10.47
CA TYR A 87 -5.43 8.65 10.17
C TYR A 87 -4.48 9.62 9.49
N THR A 88 -5.02 10.56 8.73
CA THR A 88 -4.24 11.59 8.03
C THR A 88 -4.52 12.96 8.64
N VAL A 89 -3.47 13.71 8.89
CA VAL A 89 -3.55 15.13 9.29
C VAL A 89 -2.70 15.91 8.30
N ASP A 90 -3.30 16.85 7.60
CA ASP A 90 -2.71 17.57 6.48
C ASP A 90 -2.15 16.56 5.45
N ASP A 91 -0.86 16.60 5.15
CA ASP A 91 -0.18 15.72 4.20
C ASP A 91 0.55 14.55 4.89
N THR A 92 0.31 14.33 6.21
CA THR A 92 0.98 13.28 6.99
C THR A 92 0.02 12.17 7.40
N LEU A 93 0.37 10.93 7.07
CA LEU A 93 -0.32 9.72 7.49
C LEU A 93 0.30 9.17 8.77
N TYR A 94 -0.50 8.98 9.80
CA TYR A 94 -0.10 8.36 11.06
C TYR A 94 -0.56 6.92 11.08
N ILE A 95 0.39 5.99 11.28
CA ILE A 95 0.16 4.54 11.34
C ILE A 95 0.64 4.04 12.70
N THR A 96 -0.28 3.47 13.49
CA THR A 96 0.09 2.85 14.76
C THR A 96 -0.08 1.34 14.65
N LEU A 97 0.99 0.61 14.91
CA LEU A 97 1.05 -0.85 14.89
C LEU A 97 1.09 -1.41 16.32
N SER A 98 0.74 -2.67 16.47
CA SER A 98 0.83 -3.40 17.73
C SER A 98 2.28 -3.72 18.11
N ASP A 99 2.49 -4.09 19.38
CA ASP A 99 3.81 -4.22 20.00
C ASP A 99 4.71 -5.27 19.32
N GLU A 100 4.12 -6.24 18.61
CA GLU A 100 4.85 -7.25 17.84
C GLU A 100 5.77 -6.63 16.79
N PHE A 101 5.42 -5.44 16.27
CA PHE A 101 6.24 -4.73 15.29
C PHE A 101 7.59 -4.29 15.84
N ALA A 102 7.70 -4.04 17.14
CA ALA A 102 8.96 -3.65 17.81
C ALA A 102 9.97 -4.82 17.92
N SER A 103 9.61 -6.02 17.51
CA SER A 103 10.58 -7.13 17.35
C SER A 103 11.54 -6.94 16.19
N LEU A 104 11.20 -6.05 15.25
CA LEU A 104 12.08 -5.68 14.14
C LEU A 104 13.12 -4.66 14.59
N SER A 105 14.33 -4.78 14.02
CA SER A 105 15.44 -3.85 14.26
C SER A 105 16.30 -3.68 13.02
N GLY A 106 17.11 -2.61 12.98
CA GLY A 106 18.07 -2.34 11.91
C GLY A 106 17.41 -2.31 10.52
N SER A 107 18.01 -2.97 9.55
CA SER A 107 17.55 -2.96 8.15
C SER A 107 16.16 -3.57 7.96
N SER A 108 15.80 -4.59 8.73
CA SER A 108 14.47 -5.21 8.65
C SER A 108 13.36 -4.24 9.09
N LEU A 109 13.60 -3.46 10.14
CA LEU A 109 12.68 -2.41 10.59
C LEU A 109 12.53 -1.32 9.53
N ILE A 110 13.64 -0.82 8.99
CA ILE A 110 13.63 0.23 7.96
C ILE A 110 12.88 -0.24 6.70
N LEU A 111 13.15 -1.48 6.26
CA LEU A 111 12.47 -2.07 5.10
C LEU A 111 10.96 -2.21 5.33
N ALA A 112 10.55 -2.71 6.49
CA ALA A 112 9.14 -2.83 6.84
C ALA A 112 8.44 -1.46 6.91
N CYS A 113 9.09 -0.45 7.53
CA CYS A 113 8.59 0.91 7.57
C CYS A 113 8.47 1.52 6.17
N ALA A 114 9.48 1.35 5.31
CA ALA A 114 9.44 1.83 3.92
C ALA A 114 8.26 1.21 3.15
N CYS A 115 8.05 -0.09 3.28
CA CYS A 115 6.97 -0.81 2.61
C CYS A 115 5.58 -0.34 3.07
N ILE A 116 5.32 -0.31 4.38
CA ILE A 116 4.01 0.12 4.89
C ILE A 116 3.77 1.61 4.71
N GLY A 117 4.81 2.44 4.86
CA GLY A 117 4.74 3.88 4.65
C GLY A 117 4.38 4.20 3.21
N ARG A 118 5.08 3.62 2.23
CA ARG A 118 4.80 3.81 0.80
C ARG A 118 3.38 3.34 0.43
N THR A 119 2.99 2.14 0.86
CA THR A 119 1.63 1.63 0.64
C THR A 119 0.59 2.58 1.24
N GLY A 120 0.80 3.03 2.47
CA GLY A 120 -0.13 3.92 3.16
C GLY A 120 -0.22 5.30 2.50
N MET A 121 0.91 5.88 2.08
CA MET A 121 0.93 7.16 1.36
C MET A 121 0.17 7.07 0.03
N GLU A 122 0.36 6.02 -0.75
CA GLU A 122 -0.38 5.82 -2.00
C GLU A 122 -1.88 5.68 -1.76
N LEU A 123 -2.28 4.91 -0.74
CA LEU A 123 -3.69 4.71 -0.40
C LEU A 123 -4.39 5.96 0.14
N SER A 124 -3.65 6.86 0.81
CA SER A 124 -4.20 8.05 1.46
C SER A 124 -3.98 9.34 0.68
N GLY A 125 -3.04 9.36 -0.27
CA GLY A 125 -2.57 10.57 -0.94
C GLY A 125 -1.65 11.45 -0.06
N ALA A 126 -1.20 10.96 1.10
CA ALA A 126 -0.27 11.66 1.98
C ALA A 126 1.15 11.70 1.37
N LYS A 127 1.94 12.71 1.75
CA LYS A 127 3.33 12.87 1.29
C LYS A 127 4.36 12.33 2.27
N GLU A 128 3.93 12.07 3.49
CA GLU A 128 4.75 11.54 4.57
C GLU A 128 3.94 10.54 5.38
N ALA A 129 4.58 9.48 5.88
CA ALA A 129 3.99 8.54 6.81
C ALA A 129 4.83 8.48 8.10
N LYS A 130 4.17 8.50 9.24
CA LYS A 130 4.75 8.31 10.58
C LYS A 130 4.30 7.00 11.15
N ILE A 131 5.25 6.10 11.37
CA ILE A 131 5.02 4.74 11.86
C ILE A 131 5.41 4.66 13.33
N GLN A 132 4.49 4.19 14.16
CA GLN A 132 4.64 4.05 15.61
C GLN A 132 4.24 2.65 16.04
N CYS A 133 4.87 2.17 17.14
CA CYS A 133 4.32 1.09 17.95
C CYS A 133 3.47 1.65 19.09
N SER A 134 2.48 0.89 19.54
CA SER A 134 1.55 1.33 20.59
C SER A 134 2.24 1.79 21.88
N ASN A 135 3.08 0.93 22.46
CA ASN A 135 3.70 1.17 23.77
C ASN A 135 5.22 1.00 23.76
N LEU A 136 5.82 0.67 22.62
CA LEU A 136 7.22 0.34 22.50
C LEU A 136 7.94 1.28 21.54
N LEU A 137 9.23 1.47 21.78
CA LEU A 137 10.09 2.23 20.90
C LEU A 137 10.59 1.36 19.73
N LEU A 138 10.71 1.95 18.57
CA LEU A 138 11.27 1.36 17.36
C LEU A 138 12.76 1.72 17.26
N ASP A 139 13.66 0.80 17.59
CA ASP A 139 15.10 1.07 17.74
C ASP A 139 15.40 2.32 18.57
N GLY A 140 14.69 2.47 19.70
CA GLY A 140 14.82 3.62 20.62
C GLY A 140 14.13 4.90 20.18
N LYS A 141 13.36 4.89 19.09
CA LYS A 141 12.59 6.03 18.56
C LYS A 141 11.09 5.84 18.79
N SER A 142 10.41 6.93 19.13
CA SER A 142 8.95 6.93 19.29
C SER A 142 8.20 6.76 17.97
N GLU A 143 8.80 7.20 16.89
CA GLU A 143 8.25 7.09 15.52
C GLU A 143 9.37 6.97 14.48
N ILE A 144 9.04 6.35 13.34
CA ILE A 144 9.87 6.36 12.13
C ILE A 144 9.11 7.11 11.04
N VAL A 145 9.80 8.07 10.43
CA VAL A 145 9.24 8.90 9.36
C VAL A 145 9.68 8.34 8.00
N VAL A 146 8.72 8.18 7.11
CA VAL A 146 8.92 7.75 5.72
C VAL A 146 8.36 8.82 4.79
N ASN A 147 9.16 9.24 3.83
CA ASN A 147 8.77 10.14 2.74
C ASN A 147 9.60 9.81 1.50
N ASP A 148 9.41 10.55 0.41
CA ASP A 148 10.09 10.29 -0.87
C ASP A 148 11.62 10.28 -0.78
N SER A 149 12.21 11.02 0.17
CA SER A 149 13.66 11.08 0.36
C SER A 149 14.23 9.94 1.22
N THR A 150 13.39 9.23 1.98
CA THR A 150 13.79 8.16 2.91
C THR A 150 13.38 6.76 2.46
N VAL A 151 12.59 6.65 1.39
CA VAL A 151 12.22 5.34 0.81
C VAL A 151 13.32 4.91 -0.16
N ILE A 152 13.81 3.69 -0.02
CA ILE A 152 14.75 3.09 -0.97
C ILE A 152 13.95 2.71 -2.22
N TYR A 153 14.01 3.57 -3.24
CA TYR A 153 13.39 3.30 -4.53
C TYR A 153 14.29 2.40 -5.40
N SER A 154 13.68 1.64 -6.29
CA SER A 154 14.35 1.15 -7.49
C SER A 154 14.56 2.33 -8.46
N ASP A 155 15.75 2.56 -8.83
CA ASP A 155 16.41 3.03 -10.05
C ASP A 155 16.08 4.30 -10.81
N GLU A 156 14.98 4.97 -10.65
CA GLU A 156 14.82 6.27 -11.35
C GLU A 156 15.84 7.34 -10.91
N GLN A 157 16.57 7.12 -9.80
CA GLN A 157 17.57 8.07 -9.31
C GLN A 157 19.02 7.75 -9.75
N THR A 158 19.29 6.55 -10.26
CA THR A 158 20.66 6.19 -10.66
C THR A 158 21.04 6.78 -12.04
N GLU A 159 20.06 7.01 -12.91
CA GLU A 159 20.33 7.64 -14.23
C GLU A 159 20.71 9.13 -14.13
N ALA A 160 20.19 9.85 -13.13
CA ALA A 160 20.50 11.27 -12.96
C ALA A 160 21.92 11.58 -12.47
N GLN A 161 22.64 10.60 -11.92
CA GLN A 161 24.02 10.77 -11.44
C GLN A 161 25.09 10.31 -12.43
N SER A 162 24.72 9.60 -13.50
CA SER A 162 25.69 9.14 -14.50
C SER A 162 25.97 10.19 -15.61
N GLU A 163 25.22 11.26 -15.70
CA GLU A 163 25.42 12.34 -16.72
C GLU A 163 26.30 13.51 -16.23
N VAL A 164 26.88 13.44 -15.03
CA VAL A 164 27.72 14.52 -14.46
C VAL A 164 29.15 14.03 -14.22
N ASN A 165 29.76 13.35 -15.18
CA ASN A 165 31.22 13.17 -15.23
C ASN A 165 31.75 13.36 -16.66
#